data_4c656496eb53f545119e1df4ece1ef0b
#
_entry.id   4c656496eb53f545119e1df4ece1ef0b
#
_cell.length_a   1.000
_cell.length_b   1.000
_cell.length_c   1.000
_cell.angle_alpha   90.00
_cell.angle_beta   90.00
_cell.angle_gamma   90.00
#
_symmetry.space_group_name_H-M   'P 1'
#
loop_
_entity.id
_entity.type
_entity.pdbx_description
1 polymer ?
#
loop_
_entity_poly.entity_id
_entity_poly.type
_entity_poly.pdbx_seq_one_letter_code
_entity_poly.pdbx_strand_id
1 'polypeptide(L)'
;VLLAAVLIGLLMANRIARPISRLILAAERVRGGDLATKVEEGEADDEVARLTRSFNRMTSQLGAQRAELMNAYSQIDERRRFTETVLSGVSAGVVGLDGEGRVTLPNRSASALLAVDLDAAIGLAFARIAPEFTELLEAAKANPERPRVAEILIGPSNARRTLLARIGAETLGGRVAGFVLTFDDITELQSAQRVCWICEF
;
A
#
# COMPACT_ATOMS: atom_id res chain seq x y z
N VAL A 1 -9.41 72.13 5.81
CA VAL A 1 -9.95 71.07 4.92
C VAL A 1 -8.83 70.07 4.47
N LEU A 2 -7.69 70.54 3.93
CA LEU A 2 -6.60 69.74 3.45
C LEU A 2 -5.98 68.85 4.54
N LEU A 3 -5.74 69.35 5.73
CA LEU A 3 -5.15 68.65 6.86
C LEU A 3 -6.08 67.52 7.37
N ALA A 4 -7.38 67.75 7.40
CA ALA A 4 -8.37 66.74 7.78
C ALA A 4 -8.43 65.58 6.73
N ALA A 5 -8.37 65.90 5.44
CA ALA A 5 -8.36 64.89 4.36
C ALA A 5 -7.12 64.01 4.43
N VAL A 6 -5.94 64.60 4.69
CA VAL A 6 -4.69 63.83 4.84
C VAL A 6 -4.74 62.93 6.07
N LEU A 7 -5.29 63.41 7.20
CA LEU A 7 -5.43 62.64 8.42
C LEU A 7 -6.35 61.43 8.24
N ILE A 8 -7.51 61.66 7.59
CA ILE A 8 -8.47 60.59 7.27
C ILE A 8 -7.83 59.55 6.34
N GLY A 9 -7.08 59.99 5.30
CA GLY A 9 -6.39 59.12 4.38
C GLY A 9 -5.32 58.22 5.09
N LEU A 10 -4.55 58.81 5.99
CA LEU A 10 -3.57 58.05 6.80
C LEU A 10 -4.24 57.08 7.75
N LEU A 11 -5.34 57.42 8.37
CA LEU A 11 -6.11 56.53 9.24
C LEU A 11 -6.69 55.34 8.45
N MET A 12 -7.25 55.58 7.28
CA MET A 12 -7.75 54.53 6.39
C MET A 12 -6.64 53.61 5.88
N ALA A 13 -5.50 54.18 5.50
CA ALA A 13 -4.36 53.40 5.05
C ALA A 13 -3.83 52.46 6.16
N ASN A 14 -3.75 52.93 7.38
CA ASN A 14 -3.28 52.13 8.50
C ASN A 14 -4.31 51.10 8.98
N ARG A 15 -5.60 51.43 8.97
CA ARG A 15 -6.66 50.55 9.49
C ARG A 15 -7.15 49.51 8.51
N ILE A 16 -7.10 49.76 7.22
CA ILE A 16 -7.70 48.91 6.20
C ILE A 16 -6.67 48.44 5.19
N ALA A 17 -5.91 49.31 4.54
CA ALA A 17 -5.05 48.93 3.42
C ALA A 17 -3.87 48.03 3.85
N ARG A 18 -3.19 48.36 4.95
CA ARG A 18 -2.04 47.55 5.43
C ARG A 18 -2.44 46.16 5.87
N PRO A 19 -3.47 45.91 6.68
CA PRO A 19 -3.90 44.57 7.04
C PRO A 19 -4.32 43.73 5.82
N ILE A 20 -5.04 44.30 4.87
CA ILE A 20 -5.41 43.60 3.63
C ILE A 20 -4.17 43.19 2.84
N SER A 21 -3.18 44.06 2.69
CA SER A 21 -1.92 43.72 2.01
C SER A 21 -1.18 42.58 2.70
N ARG A 22 -1.20 42.51 4.04
CA ARG A 22 -0.60 41.40 4.81
C ARG A 22 -1.36 40.09 4.55
N LEU A 23 -2.68 40.10 4.47
CA LEU A 23 -3.50 38.93 4.14
C LEU A 23 -3.22 38.43 2.72
N ILE A 24 -3.05 39.31 1.74
CA ILE A 24 -2.70 38.94 0.36
C ILE A 24 -1.34 38.23 0.33
N LEU A 25 -0.33 38.82 0.98
CA LEU A 25 1.01 38.21 1.06
C LEU A 25 0.99 36.86 1.78
N ALA A 26 0.21 36.74 2.86
CA ALA A 26 0.04 35.46 3.56
C ALA A 26 -0.67 34.43 2.68
N ALA A 27 -1.70 34.83 1.92
CA ALA A 27 -2.39 33.94 0.98
C ALA A 27 -1.46 33.43 -0.12
N GLU A 28 -0.55 34.27 -0.62
CA GLU A 28 0.48 33.84 -1.59
C GLU A 28 1.45 32.83 -0.99
N ARG A 29 1.87 33.01 0.26
CA ARG A 29 2.70 31.99 0.96
C ARG A 29 1.97 30.67 1.14
N VAL A 30 0.71 30.72 1.55
CA VAL A 30 -0.14 29.52 1.67
C VAL A 30 -0.28 28.82 0.31
N ARG A 31 -0.47 29.57 -0.77
CA ARG A 31 -0.46 29.04 -2.15
C ARG A 31 0.86 28.36 -2.50
N GLY A 32 1.99 28.88 -2.01
CA GLY A 32 3.31 28.27 -2.12
C GLY A 32 3.55 27.07 -1.22
N GLY A 33 2.56 26.67 -0.40
CA GLY A 33 2.62 25.49 0.47
C GLY A 33 3.02 25.78 1.92
N ASP A 34 3.29 27.03 2.29
CA ASP A 34 3.58 27.43 3.67
C ASP A 34 2.27 27.62 4.47
N LEU A 35 1.77 26.54 5.03
CA LEU A 35 0.57 26.52 5.86
C LEU A 35 0.83 26.95 7.32
N ALA A 36 2.09 27.17 7.70
CA ALA A 36 2.45 27.66 9.03
C ALA A 36 2.31 29.18 9.16
N THR A 37 2.19 29.90 8.02
CA THR A 37 2.03 31.33 8.00
C THR A 37 0.76 31.75 8.73
N LYS A 38 0.91 32.62 9.74
CA LYS A 38 -0.19 33.28 10.43
C LYS A 38 -0.08 34.79 10.25
N VAL A 39 -1.22 35.45 10.14
CA VAL A 39 -1.32 36.91 10.10
C VAL A 39 -1.65 37.42 11.50
N GLU A 40 -0.91 38.44 11.96
CA GLU A 40 -1.16 39.06 13.25
C GLU A 40 -2.58 39.65 13.29
N GLU A 41 -3.28 39.35 14.37
CA GLU A 41 -4.61 39.89 14.64
C GLU A 41 -4.46 41.33 15.13
N GLY A 42 -5.16 42.26 14.53
CA GLY A 42 -5.21 43.64 15.02
C GLY A 42 -5.99 43.74 16.35
N GLU A 43 -5.66 44.75 17.15
CA GLU A 43 -6.35 45.00 18.44
C GLU A 43 -7.82 45.42 18.29
N ALA A 44 -8.23 45.90 17.12
CA ALA A 44 -9.60 46.30 16.84
C ALA A 44 -10.47 45.08 16.47
N ASP A 45 -11.64 44.97 17.07
CA ASP A 45 -12.63 43.93 16.70
C ASP A 45 -13.50 44.45 15.52
N ASP A 46 -12.84 44.66 14.38
CA ASP A 46 -13.46 45.08 13.13
C ASP A 46 -13.57 43.94 12.12
N GLU A 47 -14.17 44.20 10.96
CA GLU A 47 -14.35 43.19 9.88
C GLU A 47 -13.03 42.61 9.40
N VAL A 48 -11.94 43.39 9.42
CA VAL A 48 -10.62 42.97 8.99
C VAL A 48 -10.00 41.97 10.00
N ALA A 49 -10.17 42.25 11.29
CA ALA A 49 -9.73 41.31 12.33
C ALA A 49 -10.51 39.98 12.28
N ARG A 50 -11.83 40.06 11.99
CA ARG A 50 -12.64 38.83 11.79
C ARG A 50 -12.17 38.03 10.59
N LEU A 51 -11.83 38.69 9.48
CA LEU A 51 -11.28 38.06 8.29
C LEU A 51 -9.92 37.42 8.59
N THR A 52 -9.03 38.09 9.32
CA THR A 52 -7.73 37.59 9.74
C THR A 52 -7.88 36.33 10.60
N ARG A 53 -8.80 36.34 11.58
CA ARG A 53 -9.11 35.15 12.39
C ARG A 53 -9.61 33.97 11.55
N SER A 54 -10.50 34.25 10.61
CA SER A 54 -11.02 33.20 9.71
C SER A 54 -9.94 32.64 8.79
N PHE A 55 -9.07 33.47 8.26
CA PHE A 55 -7.91 33.09 7.48
C PHE A 55 -6.96 32.19 8.30
N ASN A 56 -6.57 32.63 9.51
CA ASN A 56 -5.70 31.85 10.39
C ASN A 56 -6.30 30.50 10.78
N ARG A 57 -7.61 30.44 11.00
CA ARG A 57 -8.33 29.19 11.29
C ARG A 57 -8.30 28.26 10.08
N MET A 58 -8.58 28.78 8.89
CA MET A 58 -8.56 28.02 7.65
C MET A 58 -7.16 27.43 7.36
N THR A 59 -6.11 28.24 7.47
CA THR A 59 -4.73 27.78 7.24
C THR A 59 -4.30 26.74 8.27
N SER A 60 -4.67 26.92 9.55
CA SER A 60 -4.41 25.92 10.59
C SER A 60 -5.14 24.60 10.31
N GLN A 61 -6.39 24.65 9.85
CA GLN A 61 -7.17 23.47 9.49
C GLN A 61 -6.58 22.74 8.27
N LEU A 62 -6.18 23.49 7.24
CA LEU A 62 -5.50 22.91 6.07
C LEU A 62 -4.16 22.25 6.47
N GLY A 63 -3.40 22.88 7.36
CA GLY A 63 -2.17 22.31 7.90
C GLY A 63 -2.40 21.00 8.64
N ALA A 64 -3.42 20.95 9.51
CA ALA A 64 -3.81 19.75 10.24
C ALA A 64 -4.24 18.61 9.29
N GLN A 65 -5.09 18.90 8.30
CA GLN A 65 -5.52 17.92 7.30
C GLN A 65 -4.35 17.37 6.47
N ARG A 66 -3.43 18.26 6.08
CA ARG A 66 -2.22 17.82 5.34
C ARG A 66 -1.35 16.91 6.20
N ALA A 67 -1.15 17.24 7.48
CA ALA A 67 -0.39 16.41 8.40
C ALA A 67 -1.05 15.04 8.61
N GLU A 68 -2.37 14.98 8.74
CA GLU A 68 -3.13 13.74 8.86
C GLU A 68 -2.99 12.87 7.61
N LEU A 69 -3.11 13.46 6.42
CA LEU A 69 -2.89 12.76 5.17
C LEU A 69 -1.47 12.19 5.07
N MET A 70 -0.45 12.99 5.41
CA MET A 70 0.95 12.53 5.38
C MET A 70 1.17 11.37 6.35
N ASN A 71 0.59 11.43 7.54
CA ASN A 71 0.65 10.34 8.52
C ASN A 71 -0.05 9.07 7.99
N ALA A 72 -1.21 9.20 7.36
CA ALA A 72 -1.92 8.07 6.75
C ALA A 72 -1.09 7.42 5.62
N TYR A 73 -0.49 8.22 4.75
CA TYR A 73 0.42 7.72 3.72
C TYR A 73 1.64 7.00 4.31
N SER A 74 2.25 7.55 5.36
CA SER A 74 3.38 6.92 6.05
C SER A 74 3.00 5.56 6.64
N GLN A 75 1.82 5.45 7.26
CA GLN A 75 1.33 4.18 7.82
C GLN A 75 1.05 3.13 6.73
N ILE A 76 0.50 3.54 5.58
CA ILE A 76 0.28 2.63 4.45
C ILE A 76 1.62 2.12 3.91
N ASP A 77 2.61 3.00 3.73
CA ASP A 77 3.94 2.64 3.23
C ASP A 77 4.67 1.71 4.20
N GLU A 78 4.59 1.98 5.51
CA GLU A 78 5.17 1.12 6.54
C GLU A 78 4.53 -0.28 6.55
N ARG A 79 3.19 -0.36 6.46
CA ARG A 79 2.48 -1.64 6.36
C ARG A 79 2.87 -2.41 5.10
N ARG A 80 2.97 -1.72 3.97
CA ARG A 80 3.41 -2.31 2.72
C ARG A 80 4.81 -2.90 2.84
N ARG A 81 5.78 -2.12 3.33
CA ARG A 81 7.16 -2.57 3.54
C ARG A 81 7.24 -3.74 4.52
N PHE A 82 6.46 -3.69 5.60
CA PHE A 82 6.39 -4.80 6.55
C PHE A 82 5.89 -6.08 5.87
N THR A 83 4.79 -5.99 5.10
CA THR A 83 4.26 -7.14 4.36
C THR A 83 5.27 -7.71 3.35
N GLU A 84 5.94 -6.84 2.59
CA GLU A 84 7.00 -7.24 1.64
C GLU A 84 8.18 -7.91 2.36
N THR A 85 8.60 -7.38 3.51
CA THR A 85 9.69 -7.95 4.30
C THR A 85 9.32 -9.31 4.87
N VAL A 86 8.12 -9.45 5.42
CA VAL A 86 7.63 -10.74 5.95
C VAL A 86 7.54 -11.77 4.83
N LEU A 87 6.92 -11.40 3.70
CA LEU A 87 6.79 -12.31 2.55
C LEU A 87 8.14 -12.70 1.95
N SER A 88 9.14 -11.81 1.97
CA SER A 88 10.49 -12.12 1.47
C SER A 88 11.31 -12.97 2.43
N GLY A 89 11.00 -12.93 3.73
CA GLY A 89 11.65 -13.74 4.77
C GLY A 89 11.11 -15.17 4.90
N VAL A 90 9.98 -15.48 4.27
CA VAL A 90 9.41 -16.83 4.25
C VAL A 90 10.11 -17.66 3.18
N SER A 91 10.67 -18.80 3.56
CA SER A 91 11.31 -19.74 2.63
C SER A 91 10.31 -20.40 1.68
N ALA A 92 9.04 -20.48 2.08
CA ALA A 92 7.95 -20.95 1.23
C ALA A 92 7.69 -20.00 0.07
N GLY A 93 7.42 -20.55 -1.10
CA GLY A 93 6.87 -19.80 -2.22
C GLY A 93 5.43 -19.38 -1.91
N VAL A 94 5.12 -18.10 -2.09
CA VAL A 94 3.76 -17.54 -1.94
C VAL A 94 3.39 -16.81 -3.22
N VAL A 95 2.22 -17.13 -3.77
CA VAL A 95 1.69 -16.49 -4.97
C VAL A 95 0.22 -16.14 -4.74
N GLY A 96 -0.10 -14.85 -4.81
CA GLY A 96 -1.47 -14.37 -4.91
C GLY A 96 -1.96 -14.51 -6.35
N LEU A 97 -3.20 -14.97 -6.50
CA LEU A 97 -3.89 -15.14 -7.79
C LEU A 97 -5.24 -14.42 -7.74
N ASP A 98 -5.68 -13.84 -8.84
CA ASP A 98 -7.05 -13.34 -8.98
C ASP A 98 -8.07 -14.47 -9.15
N GLY A 99 -9.37 -14.12 -9.31
CA GLY A 99 -10.45 -15.10 -9.52
C GLY A 99 -10.29 -15.95 -10.78
N GLU A 100 -9.60 -15.47 -11.79
CA GLU A 100 -9.29 -16.17 -13.04
C GLU A 100 -8.01 -17.02 -12.93
N GLY A 101 -7.23 -16.89 -11.87
CA GLY A 101 -5.95 -17.59 -11.66
C GLY A 101 -4.76 -16.90 -12.32
N ARG A 102 -4.82 -15.56 -12.47
CA ARG A 102 -3.69 -14.76 -12.93
C ARG A 102 -2.85 -14.32 -11.75
N VAL A 103 -1.55 -14.23 -11.93
CA VAL A 103 -0.61 -13.80 -10.89
C VAL A 103 -0.87 -12.34 -10.51
N THR A 104 -1.06 -12.08 -9.21
CA THR A 104 -1.24 -10.73 -8.65
C THR A 104 -0.10 -10.32 -7.72
N LEU A 105 0.36 -11.22 -6.86
CA LEU A 105 1.38 -10.94 -5.85
C LEU A 105 2.27 -12.17 -5.64
N PRO A 106 3.41 -12.29 -6.32
CA PRO A 106 4.40 -13.33 -6.03
C PRO A 106 5.36 -12.86 -4.92
N ASN A 107 5.95 -13.80 -4.17
CA ASN A 107 7.11 -13.50 -3.36
C ASN A 107 8.41 -13.99 -4.03
N ARG A 108 9.56 -13.50 -3.55
CA ARG A 108 10.87 -13.85 -4.09
C ARG A 108 11.17 -15.35 -4.03
N SER A 109 10.73 -16.02 -2.94
CA SER A 109 10.91 -17.46 -2.78
C SER A 109 10.14 -18.27 -3.83
N ALA A 110 8.94 -17.83 -4.23
CA ALA A 110 8.19 -18.45 -5.30
C ALA A 110 8.94 -18.41 -6.63
N SER A 111 9.48 -17.25 -6.99
CA SER A 111 10.30 -17.09 -8.19
C SER A 111 11.53 -17.99 -8.17
N ALA A 112 12.21 -18.08 -7.01
CA ALA A 112 13.38 -18.93 -6.84
C ALA A 112 13.08 -20.44 -6.91
N LEU A 113 11.98 -20.88 -6.27
CA LEU A 113 11.57 -22.28 -6.26
C LEU A 113 11.12 -22.76 -7.64
N LEU A 114 10.38 -21.92 -8.38
CA LEU A 114 9.91 -22.24 -9.73
C LEU A 114 10.97 -21.95 -10.82
N ALA A 115 12.07 -21.29 -10.46
CA ALA A 115 13.10 -20.81 -11.38
C ALA A 115 12.54 -19.92 -12.53
N VAL A 116 11.53 -19.10 -12.21
CA VAL A 116 10.85 -18.20 -13.14
C VAL A 116 10.71 -16.82 -12.49
N ASP A 117 10.90 -15.76 -13.26
CA ASP A 117 10.62 -14.40 -12.82
C ASP A 117 9.10 -14.16 -12.79
N LEU A 118 8.50 -14.36 -11.61
CA LEU A 118 7.06 -14.19 -11.42
C LEU A 118 6.65 -12.70 -11.33
N ASP A 119 7.57 -11.79 -11.02
CA ASP A 119 7.29 -10.35 -11.02
C ASP A 119 7.02 -9.87 -12.46
N ALA A 120 7.77 -10.37 -13.44
CA ALA A 120 7.52 -10.11 -14.85
C ALA A 120 6.25 -10.81 -15.39
N ALA A 121 5.74 -11.78 -14.65
CA ALA A 121 4.58 -12.58 -15.01
C ALA A 121 3.25 -12.10 -14.36
N ILE A 122 3.26 -10.97 -13.65
CA ILE A 122 2.04 -10.39 -13.05
C ILE A 122 1.00 -10.13 -14.16
N GLY A 123 -0.26 -10.55 -13.91
CA GLY A 123 -1.37 -10.48 -14.87
C GLY A 123 -1.45 -11.66 -15.84
N LEU A 124 -0.43 -12.52 -15.91
CA LEU A 124 -0.47 -13.73 -16.74
C LEU A 124 -1.14 -14.90 -15.99
N ALA A 125 -1.77 -15.80 -16.71
CA ALA A 125 -2.37 -17.00 -16.14
C ALA A 125 -1.27 -17.91 -15.54
N PHE A 126 -1.38 -18.23 -14.26
CA PHE A 126 -0.38 -19.06 -13.54
C PHE A 126 -0.23 -20.45 -14.15
N ALA A 127 -1.31 -21.06 -14.63
CA ALA A 127 -1.28 -22.36 -15.32
C ALA A 127 -0.41 -22.38 -16.60
N ARG A 128 -0.12 -21.22 -17.21
CA ARG A 128 0.81 -21.14 -18.36
C ARG A 128 2.28 -21.08 -17.91
N ILE A 129 2.52 -20.59 -16.70
CA ILE A 129 3.85 -20.41 -16.12
C ILE A 129 4.30 -21.71 -15.46
N ALA A 130 3.41 -22.31 -14.68
CA ALA A 130 3.62 -23.54 -13.93
C ALA A 130 2.45 -24.50 -14.16
N PRO A 131 2.43 -25.23 -15.30
CA PRO A 131 1.32 -26.09 -15.69
C PRO A 131 1.09 -27.24 -14.71
N GLU A 132 2.09 -27.64 -13.93
CA GLU A 132 2.01 -28.67 -12.90
C GLU A 132 1.00 -28.34 -11.78
N PHE A 133 0.71 -27.05 -11.57
CA PHE A 133 -0.26 -26.58 -10.58
C PHE A 133 -1.68 -26.46 -11.10
N THR A 134 -1.92 -26.73 -12.38
CA THR A 134 -3.23 -26.51 -13.03
C THR A 134 -4.33 -27.33 -12.36
N GLU A 135 -4.10 -28.58 -12.07
CA GLU A 135 -5.08 -29.48 -11.44
C GLU A 135 -5.46 -28.97 -10.03
N LEU A 136 -4.46 -28.51 -9.25
CA LEU A 136 -4.67 -27.96 -7.91
C LEU A 136 -5.49 -26.67 -7.97
N LEU A 137 -5.21 -25.80 -8.94
CA LEU A 137 -5.93 -24.53 -9.13
C LEU A 137 -7.38 -24.77 -9.55
N GLU A 138 -7.63 -25.65 -10.49
CA GLU A 138 -8.99 -25.99 -10.94
C GLU A 138 -9.81 -26.67 -9.83
N ALA A 139 -9.17 -27.53 -9.01
CA ALA A 139 -9.81 -28.12 -7.84
C ALA A 139 -10.18 -27.06 -6.77
N ALA A 140 -9.38 -26.01 -6.61
CA ALA A 140 -9.66 -24.91 -5.70
C ALA A 140 -10.79 -23.99 -6.23
N LYS A 141 -10.82 -23.73 -7.54
CA LYS A 141 -11.93 -22.98 -8.18
C LYS A 141 -13.26 -23.70 -8.06
N ALA A 142 -13.25 -25.04 -8.19
CA ALA A 142 -14.48 -25.85 -8.08
C ALA A 142 -15.04 -25.85 -6.65
N ASN A 143 -14.20 -25.78 -5.61
CA ASN A 143 -14.62 -25.78 -4.21
C ASN A 143 -13.82 -24.76 -3.39
N PRO A 144 -14.15 -23.46 -3.45
CA PRO A 144 -13.38 -22.41 -2.80
C PRO A 144 -13.41 -22.45 -1.27
N GLU A 145 -14.43 -23.07 -0.68
CA GLU A 145 -14.60 -23.12 0.79
C GLU A 145 -13.58 -24.01 1.50
N ARG A 146 -12.91 -24.90 0.78
CA ARG A 146 -11.95 -25.86 1.35
C ARG A 146 -10.57 -25.67 0.74
N PRO A 147 -9.55 -25.33 1.55
CA PRO A 147 -8.18 -25.32 1.05
C PRO A 147 -7.78 -26.69 0.53
N ARG A 148 -7.02 -26.70 -0.56
CA ARG A 148 -6.50 -27.91 -1.18
C ARG A 148 -5.01 -28.02 -0.93
N VAL A 149 -4.54 -29.25 -0.77
CA VAL A 149 -3.12 -29.57 -0.61
C VAL A 149 -2.78 -30.68 -1.61
N ALA A 150 -1.66 -30.53 -2.29
CA ALA A 150 -1.14 -31.53 -3.20
C ALA A 150 0.40 -31.52 -3.18
N GLU A 151 0.99 -32.68 -3.44
CA GLU A 151 2.42 -32.78 -3.73
C GLU A 151 2.62 -32.60 -5.24
N ILE A 152 3.45 -31.65 -5.61
CA ILE A 152 3.70 -31.31 -7.00
C ILE A 152 5.18 -31.57 -7.32
N LEU A 153 5.41 -32.34 -8.35
CA LEU A 153 6.73 -32.61 -8.85
C LEU A 153 7.11 -31.60 -9.92
N ILE A 154 8.19 -30.90 -9.69
CA ILE A 154 8.73 -29.91 -10.64
C ILE A 154 10.15 -30.24 -11.07
N GLY A 155 10.54 -29.73 -12.22
CA GLY A 155 11.90 -29.89 -12.77
C GLY A 155 12.11 -31.12 -13.63
N PRO A 156 13.28 -31.19 -14.29
CA PRO A 156 13.63 -32.29 -15.19
C PRO A 156 13.85 -33.61 -14.42
N SER A 157 13.77 -34.74 -15.11
CA SER A 157 13.82 -36.07 -14.52
C SER A 157 15.06 -36.37 -13.68
N ASN A 158 16.17 -35.68 -13.93
CA ASN A 158 17.45 -35.82 -13.21
C ASN A 158 17.60 -34.87 -12.01
N ALA A 159 16.69 -33.88 -11.85
CA ALA A 159 16.71 -32.89 -10.76
C ALA A 159 15.29 -32.56 -10.32
N ARG A 160 14.47 -33.59 -10.07
CA ARG A 160 13.10 -33.41 -9.59
C ARG A 160 13.08 -32.89 -8.18
N ARG A 161 12.24 -31.90 -7.94
CA ARG A 161 11.88 -31.39 -6.61
C ARG A 161 10.43 -31.72 -6.32
N THR A 162 10.15 -32.05 -5.07
CA THR A 162 8.79 -32.27 -4.59
C THR A 162 8.36 -31.03 -3.79
N LEU A 163 7.36 -30.33 -4.27
CA LEU A 163 6.77 -29.20 -3.57
C LEU A 163 5.48 -29.65 -2.89
N LEU A 164 5.33 -29.35 -1.61
CA LEU A 164 4.06 -29.43 -0.92
C LEU A 164 3.30 -28.12 -1.14
N ALA A 165 2.32 -28.17 -2.03
CA ALA A 165 1.53 -27.00 -2.41
C ALA A 165 0.19 -26.98 -1.68
N ARG A 166 -0.19 -25.79 -1.19
CA ARG A 166 -1.49 -25.51 -0.59
C ARG A 166 -2.11 -24.29 -1.26
N ILE A 167 -3.38 -24.41 -1.63
CA ILE A 167 -4.16 -23.30 -2.20
C ILE A 167 -5.42 -23.09 -1.38
N GLY A 168 -5.73 -21.83 -1.09
CA GLY A 168 -6.95 -21.39 -0.42
C GLY A 168 -7.56 -20.19 -1.15
N ALA A 169 -8.89 -20.08 -1.14
CA ALA A 169 -9.58 -18.94 -1.69
C ALA A 169 -9.60 -17.77 -0.70
N GLU A 170 -9.39 -16.57 -1.22
CA GLU A 170 -9.64 -15.32 -0.52
C GLU A 170 -11.05 -14.84 -0.84
N THR A 171 -11.86 -14.61 0.20
CA THR A 171 -13.24 -14.17 0.04
C THR A 171 -13.41 -12.75 0.56
N LEU A 172 -14.04 -11.90 -0.23
CA LEU A 172 -14.39 -10.55 0.13
C LEU A 172 -15.90 -10.34 -0.06
N GLY A 173 -16.62 -10.02 1.02
CA GLY A 173 -18.08 -9.83 0.94
C GLY A 173 -18.87 -11.04 0.45
N GLY A 174 -18.41 -12.27 0.72
CA GLY A 174 -19.10 -13.51 0.31
C GLY A 174 -18.84 -13.92 -1.15
N ARG A 175 -17.93 -13.24 -1.84
CA ARG A 175 -17.47 -13.60 -3.19
C ARG A 175 -15.99 -13.94 -3.16
N VAL A 176 -15.57 -14.89 -4.00
CA VAL A 176 -14.16 -15.22 -4.19
C VAL A 176 -13.48 -14.04 -4.86
N ALA A 177 -12.57 -13.37 -4.15
CA ALA A 177 -11.77 -12.27 -4.65
C ALA A 177 -10.51 -12.79 -5.38
N GLY A 178 -10.00 -13.95 -4.95
CA GLY A 178 -8.82 -14.57 -5.52
C GLY A 178 -8.41 -15.82 -4.77
N PHE A 179 -7.18 -16.27 -5.00
CA PHE A 179 -6.60 -17.43 -4.36
C PHE A 179 -5.20 -17.11 -3.85
N VAL A 180 -4.82 -17.74 -2.73
CA VAL A 180 -3.45 -17.71 -2.22
C VAL A 180 -2.88 -19.12 -2.34
N LEU A 181 -1.82 -19.25 -3.12
CA LEU A 181 -1.05 -20.46 -3.31
C LEU A 181 0.25 -20.36 -2.51
N THR A 182 0.51 -21.34 -1.65
CA THR A 182 1.78 -21.48 -0.93
C THR A 182 2.40 -22.84 -1.26
N PHE A 183 3.72 -22.92 -1.35
CA PHE A 183 4.41 -24.18 -1.60
C PHE A 183 5.81 -24.20 -0.99
N ASP A 184 6.15 -25.33 -0.41
CA ASP A 184 7.43 -25.59 0.25
C ASP A 184 8.17 -26.74 -0.44
N ASP A 185 9.49 -26.64 -0.53
CA ASP A 185 10.34 -27.74 -1.02
C ASP A 185 10.52 -28.78 0.08
N ILE A 186 9.91 -29.95 -0.10
CA ILE A 186 9.99 -31.10 0.83
C ILE A 186 10.90 -32.22 0.33
N THR A 187 11.72 -31.97 -0.69
CA THR A 187 12.55 -32.98 -1.34
C THR A 187 13.50 -33.66 -0.35
N GLU A 188 14.16 -32.88 0.51
CA GLU A 188 15.07 -33.44 1.53
C GLU A 188 14.33 -34.21 2.62
N LEU A 189 13.16 -33.73 3.04
CA LEU A 189 12.31 -34.37 4.05
C LEU A 189 11.86 -35.78 3.58
N GLN A 190 11.44 -35.89 2.33
CA GLN A 190 11.03 -37.17 1.75
C GLN A 190 12.23 -38.13 1.55
N SER A 191 13.40 -37.62 1.19
CA SER A 191 14.60 -38.44 1.07
C SER A 191 15.05 -39.01 2.42
N ALA A 192 15.00 -38.22 3.49
CA ALA A 192 15.32 -38.67 4.85
C ALA A 192 14.36 -39.74 5.37
N GLN A 193 13.05 -39.59 5.08
CA GLN A 193 12.06 -40.60 5.46
C GLN A 193 12.26 -41.95 4.72
N ARG A 194 12.61 -41.94 3.44
CA ARG A 194 12.89 -43.14 2.68
C ARG A 194 14.12 -43.92 3.18
N VAL A 195 15.15 -43.21 3.65
CA VAL A 195 16.38 -43.83 4.20
C VAL A 195 16.08 -44.49 5.55
N CYS A 196 15.21 -43.95 6.38
CA CYS A 196 14.83 -44.52 7.68
C CYS A 196 14.09 -45.86 7.54
N TRP A 197 13.27 -46.05 6.48
CA TRP A 197 12.57 -47.34 6.22
C TRP A 197 13.47 -48.46 5.69
N ILE A 198 14.63 -48.12 5.12
CA ILE A 198 15.57 -49.12 4.58
C ILE A 198 16.51 -49.67 5.69
N CYS A 199 16.63 -48.97 6.82
CA CYS A 199 17.48 -49.39 7.95
C CYS A 199 16.76 -50.29 8.98
N GLU A 200 15.47 -50.60 8.80
CA GLU A 200 14.69 -51.47 9.72
C GLU A 200 14.47 -52.90 9.18
N PHE A 201 15.23 -53.33 8.15
CA PHE A 201 15.25 -54.73 7.71
C PHE A 201 16.65 -55.32 7.76
#